data_83ad23358ba657ae210a45fc493f31b1
#
_entry.id   83ad23358ba657ae210a45fc493f31b1
#
_cell.length_a   1.000
_cell.length_b   1.000
_cell.length_c   1.000
_cell.angle_alpha   90.00
_cell.angle_beta   90.00
_cell.angle_gamma   90.00
#
_symmetry.space_group_name_H-M   'P 1'
#
loop_
_entity.id
_entity.type
_entity.pdbx_description
1 polymer ?
#
loop_
_entity_poly.entity_id
_entity_poly.type
_entity_poly.pdbx_seq_one_letter_code
_entity_poly.pdbx_strand_id
1 'polypeptide(L)'
;MIDYNEFCQKDITLRDYQQLAKEEIFGKWNLVDNILYQMPTGTGKTRLFTSIIRDISIWGLRHNINYRILIIAHRSELIEQSSRSLDKYRIKHGVLAGTMKDKRDLTQAIQVASIQTITHPANQCLIDDLKFDFIIIDEAHHAVAKSYQKLWEFCPDAKKLGVTATPWRMNNSGFAQIFDAYIPSMSIKDFIQKGWLATYQYYSIPTSSELVKSIESIREFDIEGDYKNSALVNVCDTSKIRAQLYDSYEKNVLGKKGIIYSISREHSEHICLQYRSCGVAIENIDSKTPAKLREKVIQAFRNGDIDIIVNVDIFSEGFDCPDIEFIQLARPTKSLVKYIQQVGRGLRKNGDKKCIILDNVGMYSRFGLPDEERDWESFFYGEEKETTSTKGYSRNNGSLREYVETDLSEGNEEMILIQNLEIPKVVEEVVEETSTVIPVIHTEDLYTHTTDNIYQFSIKSKTFNSGKYFIEENENGFFIVNARNQNKMLLTTIKTMRGGVIIIQKEPTRKSFTIIKTLSAKTIHSSKSRIIGTLHKEGLLLRFTALGKSETNVTINV
;
A
#
# COMPACT_ATOMS: atom_id res chain seq x y z
N MET A 1 -23.96 4.42 -24.75
CA MET A 1 -23.23 4.48 -23.44
C MET A 1 -21.81 4.06 -23.74
N ILE A 2 -20.82 4.82 -23.29
CA ILE A 2 -19.40 4.50 -23.51
C ILE A 2 -19.03 3.33 -22.62
N ASP A 3 -18.39 2.29 -23.18
CA ASP A 3 -17.79 1.22 -22.37
C ASP A 3 -16.33 1.59 -22.06
N TYR A 4 -16.06 1.94 -20.81
CA TYR A 4 -14.72 2.33 -20.38
C TYR A 4 -13.71 1.17 -20.41
N ASN A 5 -14.13 -0.09 -20.48
CA ASN A 5 -13.21 -1.21 -20.69
C ASN A 5 -12.48 -1.11 -22.04
N GLU A 6 -13.09 -0.50 -23.05
CA GLU A 6 -12.46 -0.29 -24.36
C GLU A 6 -11.25 0.66 -24.32
N PHE A 7 -11.18 1.52 -23.29
CA PHE A 7 -10.02 2.42 -23.10
C PHE A 7 -8.78 1.64 -22.68
N CYS A 8 -8.96 0.55 -21.92
CA CYS A 8 -7.86 -0.16 -21.28
C CYS A 8 -6.97 -0.87 -22.30
N GLN A 9 -5.73 -0.42 -22.43
CA GLN A 9 -4.71 -1.05 -23.27
C GLN A 9 -3.69 -1.79 -22.39
N LYS A 10 -3.16 -2.91 -22.91
CA LYS A 10 -2.04 -3.58 -22.25
C LYS A 10 -0.82 -2.66 -22.26
N ASP A 11 -0.23 -2.43 -21.09
CA ASP A 11 0.98 -1.62 -20.93
C ASP A 11 2.12 -2.48 -20.40
N ILE A 12 3.03 -2.88 -21.27
CA ILE A 12 4.19 -3.72 -20.92
C ILE A 12 5.13 -3.05 -19.91
N THR A 13 4.98 -1.76 -19.67
CA THR A 13 5.77 -1.04 -18.66
C THR A 13 5.18 -1.15 -17.27
N LEU A 14 3.89 -1.50 -17.15
CA LEU A 14 3.25 -1.76 -15.86
C LEU A 14 3.63 -3.14 -15.32
N ARG A 15 3.66 -3.24 -14.00
CA ARG A 15 3.70 -4.51 -13.31
C ARG A 15 2.31 -5.16 -13.35
N ASP A 16 2.22 -6.47 -13.22
CA ASP A 16 0.95 -7.20 -13.34
C ASP A 16 -0.14 -6.64 -12.44
N TYR A 17 0.17 -6.36 -11.18
CA TYR A 17 -0.80 -5.78 -10.24
C TYR A 17 -1.26 -4.37 -10.64
N GLN A 18 -0.41 -3.58 -11.32
CA GLN A 18 -0.80 -2.25 -11.82
C GLN A 18 -1.69 -2.36 -13.05
N GLN A 19 -1.44 -3.36 -13.91
CA GLN A 19 -2.30 -3.63 -15.06
C GLN A 19 -3.68 -4.09 -14.60
N LEU A 20 -3.76 -5.00 -13.62
CA LEU A 20 -5.03 -5.44 -13.02
C LEU A 20 -5.78 -4.28 -12.37
N ALA A 21 -5.08 -3.43 -11.63
CA ALA A 21 -5.67 -2.23 -11.04
C ALA A 21 -6.27 -1.28 -12.09
N LYS A 22 -5.56 -1.10 -13.20
CA LYS A 22 -6.03 -0.28 -14.32
C LYS A 22 -7.31 -0.85 -14.95
N GLU A 23 -7.35 -2.15 -15.17
CA GLU A 23 -8.53 -2.86 -15.70
C GLU A 23 -9.73 -2.73 -14.75
N GLU A 24 -9.51 -2.87 -13.45
CA GLU A 24 -10.55 -2.72 -12.43
C GLU A 24 -11.09 -1.28 -12.37
N ILE A 25 -10.23 -0.27 -12.45
CA ILE A 25 -10.62 1.15 -12.45
C ILE A 25 -11.49 1.46 -13.68
N PHE A 26 -11.07 1.06 -14.89
CA PHE A 26 -11.88 1.27 -16.10
C PHE A 26 -13.21 0.51 -16.03
N GLY A 27 -13.21 -0.74 -15.58
CA GLY A 27 -14.43 -1.51 -15.38
C GLY A 27 -15.40 -0.85 -14.38
N LYS A 28 -14.84 -0.26 -13.30
CA LYS A 28 -15.64 0.41 -12.28
C LYS A 28 -16.25 1.72 -12.76
N TRP A 29 -15.58 2.46 -13.65
CA TRP A 29 -16.11 3.68 -14.25
C TRP A 29 -17.35 3.46 -15.14
N ASN A 30 -17.63 2.23 -15.56
CA ASN A 30 -18.91 1.89 -16.19
C ASN A 30 -20.11 1.95 -15.24
N LEU A 31 -19.86 1.90 -13.92
CA LEU A 31 -20.89 1.80 -12.88
C LEU A 31 -21.01 3.08 -12.04
N VAL A 32 -19.89 3.79 -11.83
CA VAL A 32 -19.80 4.96 -10.95
C VAL A 32 -18.90 6.03 -11.56
N ASP A 33 -18.95 7.26 -11.03
CA ASP A 33 -18.16 8.38 -11.54
C ASP A 33 -16.90 8.64 -10.71
N ASN A 34 -16.97 8.45 -9.40
CA ASN A 34 -15.93 8.85 -8.47
C ASN A 34 -15.35 7.62 -7.76
N ILE A 35 -14.08 7.30 -8.01
CA ILE A 35 -13.39 6.13 -7.46
C ILE A 35 -12.25 6.57 -6.56
N LEU A 36 -12.14 5.97 -5.38
CA LEU A 36 -10.94 6.03 -4.54
C LEU A 36 -10.17 4.72 -4.65
N TYR A 37 -8.96 4.77 -5.21
CA TYR A 37 -8.06 3.63 -5.29
C TYR A 37 -6.97 3.72 -4.22
N GLN A 38 -6.90 2.71 -3.36
CA GLN A 38 -5.86 2.62 -2.34
C GLN A 38 -4.69 1.79 -2.82
N MET A 39 -3.47 2.34 -2.69
CA MET A 39 -2.24 1.66 -3.09
C MET A 39 -1.06 2.14 -2.25
N PRO A 40 -0.28 1.27 -1.58
CA PRO A 40 0.80 1.66 -0.69
C PRO A 40 1.85 2.58 -1.32
N THR A 41 2.55 3.33 -0.49
CA THR A 41 3.68 4.17 -0.92
C THR A 41 4.78 3.29 -1.53
N GLY A 42 5.39 3.77 -2.63
CA GLY A 42 6.50 3.04 -3.28
C GLY A 42 6.08 1.97 -4.29
N THR A 43 4.78 1.69 -4.45
CA THR A 43 4.27 0.69 -5.39
C THR A 43 3.94 1.24 -6.79
N GLY A 44 4.08 2.56 -7.01
CA GLY A 44 4.01 3.18 -8.34
C GLY A 44 2.65 3.74 -8.72
N LYS A 45 1.92 4.39 -7.79
CA LYS A 45 0.67 5.13 -8.05
C LYS A 45 0.75 6.06 -9.27
N THR A 46 1.80 6.89 -9.33
CA THR A 46 2.01 7.84 -10.43
C THR A 46 2.11 7.15 -11.79
N ARG A 47 2.80 6.00 -11.84
CA ARG A 47 2.93 5.21 -13.07
C ARG A 47 1.59 4.64 -13.52
N LEU A 48 0.79 4.13 -12.58
CA LEU A 48 -0.54 3.61 -12.84
C LEU A 48 -1.43 4.69 -13.47
N PHE A 49 -1.60 5.84 -12.80
CA PHE A 49 -2.50 6.87 -13.35
C PHE A 49 -1.95 7.51 -14.65
N THR A 50 -0.62 7.61 -14.83
CA THR A 50 -0.06 8.06 -16.10
C THR A 50 -0.40 7.10 -17.26
N SER A 51 -0.39 5.79 -17.01
CA SER A 51 -0.84 4.79 -17.99
C SER A 51 -2.34 4.89 -18.29
N ILE A 52 -3.17 5.18 -17.29
CA ILE A 52 -4.61 5.45 -17.47
C ILE A 52 -4.82 6.68 -18.37
N ILE A 53 -4.11 7.77 -18.10
CA ILE A 53 -4.17 9.01 -18.91
C ILE A 53 -3.77 8.73 -20.36
N ARG A 54 -2.70 7.96 -20.56
CA ARG A 54 -2.25 7.56 -21.90
C ARG A 54 -3.35 6.80 -22.64
N ASP A 55 -3.98 5.86 -21.98
CA ASP A 55 -5.01 5.03 -22.59
C ASP A 55 -6.26 5.85 -22.95
N ILE A 56 -6.69 6.76 -22.07
CA ILE A 56 -7.78 7.72 -22.36
C ILE A 56 -7.44 8.58 -23.58
N SER A 57 -6.21 9.10 -23.64
CA SER A 57 -5.77 9.95 -24.75
C SER A 57 -5.73 9.19 -26.08
N ILE A 58 -5.22 7.94 -26.07
CA ILE A 58 -5.17 7.08 -27.28
C ILE A 58 -6.57 6.74 -27.76
N TRP A 59 -7.48 6.37 -26.84
CA TRP A 59 -8.86 6.05 -27.20
C TRP A 59 -9.56 7.28 -27.79
N GLY A 60 -9.41 8.44 -27.15
CA GLY A 60 -9.97 9.71 -27.66
C GLY A 60 -9.46 10.05 -29.06
N LEU A 61 -8.17 9.94 -29.32
CA LEU A 61 -7.58 10.18 -30.63
C LEU A 61 -8.17 9.24 -31.72
N ARG A 62 -8.38 7.97 -31.40
CA ARG A 62 -8.97 6.98 -32.33
C ARG A 62 -10.42 7.28 -32.68
N HIS A 63 -11.15 7.96 -31.78
CA HIS A 63 -12.56 8.29 -31.94
C HIS A 63 -12.82 9.78 -32.26
N ASN A 64 -11.76 10.56 -32.54
CA ASN A 64 -11.83 12.02 -32.78
C ASN A 64 -12.42 12.79 -31.59
N ILE A 65 -12.19 12.34 -30.36
CA ILE A 65 -12.60 13.01 -29.13
C ILE A 65 -11.34 13.50 -28.42
N ASN A 66 -11.33 14.79 -28.12
CA ASN A 66 -10.23 15.40 -27.38
C ASN A 66 -10.59 15.51 -25.90
N TYR A 67 -10.39 14.41 -25.14
CA TYR A 67 -10.65 14.41 -23.70
C TYR A 67 -9.73 15.36 -22.96
N ARG A 68 -10.30 16.15 -22.07
CA ARG A 68 -9.57 17.04 -21.18
C ARG A 68 -9.35 16.36 -19.83
N ILE A 69 -8.09 16.29 -19.39
CA ILE A 69 -7.71 15.55 -18.18
C ILE A 69 -6.99 16.49 -17.22
N LEU A 70 -7.41 16.50 -15.97
CA LEU A 70 -6.80 17.26 -14.90
C LEU A 70 -6.13 16.34 -13.89
N ILE A 71 -4.86 16.58 -13.57
CA ILE A 71 -4.15 15.93 -12.48
C ILE A 71 -3.97 16.96 -11.37
N ILE A 72 -4.44 16.63 -10.19
CA ILE A 72 -4.38 17.52 -9.02
C ILE A 72 -3.47 16.95 -7.95
N ALA A 73 -2.59 17.79 -7.43
CA ALA A 73 -1.82 17.54 -6.22
C ALA A 73 -1.77 18.80 -5.36
N HIS A 74 -1.41 18.64 -4.08
CA HIS A 74 -1.33 19.78 -3.15
C HIS A 74 0.11 20.27 -2.92
N ARG A 75 1.13 19.48 -3.32
CA ARG A 75 2.56 19.82 -3.17
C ARG A 75 3.26 19.95 -4.51
N SER A 76 4.23 20.87 -4.58
CA SER A 76 5.06 21.11 -5.76
C SER A 76 5.81 19.87 -6.22
N GLU A 77 6.32 19.08 -5.28
CA GLU A 77 7.08 17.86 -5.55
C GLU A 77 6.22 16.79 -6.27
N LEU A 78 4.95 16.66 -5.89
CA LEU A 78 3.99 15.75 -6.55
C LEU A 78 3.61 16.25 -7.96
N ILE A 79 3.48 17.56 -8.13
CA ILE A 79 3.22 18.19 -9.44
C ILE A 79 4.40 17.93 -10.38
N GLU A 80 5.63 18.17 -9.92
CA GLU A 80 6.84 17.88 -10.68
C GLU A 80 6.97 16.39 -11.01
N GLN A 81 6.67 15.51 -10.06
CA GLN A 81 6.70 14.06 -10.27
C GLN A 81 5.69 13.63 -11.34
N SER A 82 4.47 14.14 -11.28
CA SER A 82 3.41 13.87 -12.26
C SER A 82 3.82 14.38 -13.65
N SER A 83 4.31 15.63 -13.73
CA SER A 83 4.79 16.22 -14.99
C SER A 83 5.95 15.40 -15.59
N ARG A 84 6.97 15.03 -14.80
CA ARG A 84 8.07 14.17 -15.26
C ARG A 84 7.61 12.78 -15.71
N SER A 85 6.56 12.24 -15.06
CA SER A 85 5.98 10.96 -15.47
C SER A 85 5.30 11.06 -16.84
N LEU A 86 4.54 12.11 -17.08
CA LEU A 86 3.93 12.39 -18.39
C LEU A 86 5.00 12.59 -19.48
N ASP A 87 6.08 13.31 -19.18
CA ASP A 87 7.21 13.50 -20.11
C ASP A 87 7.83 12.14 -20.51
N LYS A 88 8.03 11.22 -19.57
CA LYS A 88 8.53 9.86 -19.85
C LYS A 88 7.62 9.08 -20.81
N TYR A 89 6.33 9.25 -20.70
CA TYR A 89 5.34 8.67 -21.62
C TYR A 89 5.14 9.50 -22.90
N ARG A 90 5.90 10.60 -23.07
CA ARG A 90 5.80 11.54 -24.20
C ARG A 90 4.39 12.13 -24.35
N ILE A 91 3.71 12.36 -23.24
CA ILE A 91 2.38 12.95 -23.18
C ILE A 91 2.52 14.46 -23.01
N LYS A 92 2.05 15.24 -24.01
CA LYS A 92 2.03 16.70 -23.96
C LYS A 92 1.06 17.16 -22.89
N HIS A 93 1.49 18.09 -22.05
CA HIS A 93 0.67 18.62 -20.96
C HIS A 93 1.08 20.04 -20.58
N GLY A 94 0.17 20.80 -20.00
CA GLY A 94 0.43 22.07 -19.35
C GLY A 94 0.54 21.92 -17.83
N VAL A 95 1.17 22.89 -17.16
CA VAL A 95 1.28 22.92 -15.70
C VAL A 95 0.69 24.21 -15.14
N LEU A 96 -0.25 24.09 -14.21
CA LEU A 96 -0.91 25.18 -13.50
C LEU A 96 -0.46 25.20 -12.03
N ALA A 97 0.80 25.60 -11.82
CA ALA A 97 1.40 25.73 -10.50
C ALA A 97 2.38 26.92 -10.48
N GLY A 98 2.50 27.55 -9.32
CA GLY A 98 3.40 28.70 -9.15
C GLY A 98 4.88 28.39 -9.32
N THR A 99 5.27 27.13 -9.14
CA THR A 99 6.67 26.65 -9.16
C THR A 99 7.18 26.29 -10.56
N MET A 100 6.30 26.02 -11.54
CA MET A 100 6.66 25.59 -12.90
C MET A 100 6.03 26.49 -13.97
N LYS A 101 6.28 27.79 -13.87
CA LYS A 101 5.68 28.80 -14.77
C LYS A 101 6.10 28.65 -16.23
N ASP A 102 7.27 28.11 -16.48
CA ASP A 102 7.82 27.81 -17.79
C ASP A 102 7.06 26.72 -18.57
N LYS A 103 6.37 25.82 -17.86
CA LYS A 103 5.50 24.79 -18.44
C LYS A 103 4.02 25.18 -18.50
N ARG A 104 3.68 26.44 -18.24
CA ARG A 104 2.29 26.90 -18.30
C ARG A 104 1.81 26.97 -19.76
N ASP A 105 0.94 26.05 -20.11
CA ASP A 105 0.28 25.99 -21.42
C ASP A 105 -1.16 25.51 -21.27
N LEU A 106 -2.10 26.43 -21.37
CA LEU A 106 -3.53 26.16 -21.23
C LEU A 106 -4.17 25.52 -22.47
N THR A 107 -3.44 25.49 -23.59
CA THR A 107 -3.94 24.90 -24.84
C THR A 107 -3.88 23.37 -24.80
N GLN A 108 -3.05 22.81 -23.91
CA GLN A 108 -2.94 21.37 -23.77
C GLN A 108 -4.20 20.78 -23.14
N ALA A 109 -4.65 19.66 -23.68
CA ALA A 109 -5.81 18.93 -23.16
C ALA A 109 -5.56 18.34 -21.77
N ILE A 110 -4.30 18.03 -21.44
CA ILE A 110 -3.89 17.48 -20.15
C ILE A 110 -3.24 18.59 -19.33
N GLN A 111 -3.73 18.80 -18.11
CA GLN A 111 -3.22 19.80 -17.19
C GLN A 111 -2.78 19.15 -15.87
N VAL A 112 -1.59 19.53 -15.37
CA VAL A 112 -1.16 19.19 -14.00
C VAL A 112 -1.26 20.45 -13.16
N ALA A 113 -2.04 20.42 -12.09
CA ALA A 113 -2.33 21.62 -11.32
C ALA A 113 -2.14 21.44 -9.82
N SER A 114 -1.77 22.53 -9.12
CA SER A 114 -1.94 22.57 -7.68
C SER A 114 -3.39 22.90 -7.33
N ILE A 115 -3.93 22.25 -6.30
CA ILE A 115 -5.29 22.54 -5.82
C ILE A 115 -5.44 24.01 -5.45
N GLN A 116 -4.40 24.61 -4.86
CA GLN A 116 -4.41 26.03 -4.49
C GLN A 116 -4.53 26.95 -5.70
N THR A 117 -3.84 26.61 -6.80
CA THR A 117 -3.91 27.42 -8.04
C THR A 117 -5.27 27.28 -8.71
N ILE A 118 -5.79 26.05 -8.81
CA ILE A 118 -7.04 25.81 -9.54
C ILE A 118 -8.25 26.37 -8.79
N THR A 119 -8.25 26.35 -7.46
CA THR A 119 -9.37 26.85 -6.64
C THR A 119 -9.23 28.31 -6.22
N HIS A 120 -8.18 28.99 -6.68
CA HIS A 120 -8.01 30.42 -6.38
C HIS A 120 -9.06 31.25 -7.12
N PRO A 121 -9.76 32.19 -6.46
CA PRO A 121 -10.85 32.97 -7.08
C PRO A 121 -10.45 33.67 -8.38
N ALA A 122 -9.22 34.18 -8.48
CA ALA A 122 -8.71 34.82 -9.69
C ALA A 122 -8.58 33.87 -10.91
N ASN A 123 -8.63 32.59 -10.71
CA ASN A 123 -8.53 31.55 -11.76
C ASN A 123 -9.90 30.91 -12.07
N GLN A 124 -10.99 31.36 -11.44
CA GLN A 124 -12.33 30.77 -11.61
C GLN A 124 -12.75 30.72 -13.08
N CYS A 125 -12.66 31.85 -13.81
CA CYS A 125 -13.02 31.90 -15.23
C CYS A 125 -12.20 30.92 -16.08
N LEU A 126 -10.94 30.67 -15.70
CA LEU A 126 -10.06 29.74 -16.38
C LEU A 126 -10.55 28.27 -16.25
N ILE A 127 -11.14 27.93 -15.11
CA ILE A 127 -11.65 26.57 -14.85
C ILE A 127 -12.97 26.38 -15.58
N ASP A 128 -13.84 27.37 -15.57
CA ASP A 128 -15.14 27.34 -16.26
C ASP A 128 -14.96 27.12 -17.77
N ASP A 129 -13.89 27.69 -18.36
CA ASP A 129 -13.53 27.49 -19.77
C ASP A 129 -12.90 26.10 -20.03
N LEU A 130 -12.26 25.49 -19.05
CA LEU A 130 -11.47 24.29 -19.26
C LEU A 130 -12.27 22.99 -19.28
N LYS A 131 -13.43 22.88 -18.67
CA LYS A 131 -14.32 21.68 -18.62
C LYS A 131 -13.59 20.35 -18.77
N PHE A 132 -13.21 19.74 -17.65
CA PHE A 132 -12.48 18.47 -17.66
C PHE A 132 -13.42 17.27 -17.70
N ASP A 133 -13.05 16.25 -18.50
CA ASP A 133 -13.78 14.98 -18.59
C ASP A 133 -13.30 13.97 -17.53
N PHE A 134 -12.00 14.05 -17.17
CA PHE A 134 -11.37 13.20 -16.18
C PHE A 134 -10.54 14.01 -15.20
N ILE A 135 -10.63 13.67 -13.92
CA ILE A 135 -9.83 14.29 -12.86
C ILE A 135 -9.12 13.20 -12.06
N ILE A 136 -7.80 13.32 -11.94
CA ILE A 136 -6.97 12.45 -11.13
C ILE A 136 -6.47 13.24 -9.92
N ILE A 137 -6.70 12.71 -8.73
CA ILE A 137 -6.32 13.35 -7.47
C ILE A 137 -5.25 12.49 -6.80
N ASP A 138 -4.01 12.95 -6.83
CA ASP A 138 -2.91 12.30 -6.11
C ASP A 138 -2.94 12.70 -4.63
N GLU A 139 -2.60 11.74 -3.77
CA GLU A 139 -2.75 11.80 -2.30
C GLU A 139 -4.18 12.21 -1.89
N ALA A 140 -5.16 11.49 -2.42
CA ALA A 140 -6.59 11.79 -2.30
C ALA A 140 -7.15 11.73 -0.86
N HIS A 141 -6.35 11.35 0.15
CA HIS A 141 -6.74 11.53 1.55
C HIS A 141 -6.94 13.02 1.93
N HIS A 142 -6.44 13.96 1.13
CA HIS A 142 -6.72 15.40 1.23
C HIS A 142 -8.04 15.81 0.56
N ALA A 143 -8.66 14.96 -0.26
CA ALA A 143 -9.79 15.32 -1.13
C ALA A 143 -11.05 15.80 -0.38
N VAL A 144 -11.20 15.46 0.88
CA VAL A 144 -12.33 15.91 1.73
C VAL A 144 -12.20 17.38 2.16
N ALA A 145 -11.05 18.02 1.96
CA ALA A 145 -10.89 19.44 2.27
C ALA A 145 -11.77 20.32 1.34
N LYS A 146 -12.29 21.43 1.88
CA LYS A 146 -13.20 22.34 1.15
C LYS A 146 -12.67 22.80 -0.21
N SER A 147 -11.36 22.98 -0.34
CA SER A 147 -10.73 23.34 -1.61
C SER A 147 -10.92 22.26 -2.68
N TYR A 148 -10.85 20.99 -2.30
CA TYR A 148 -11.07 19.88 -3.22
C TYR A 148 -12.54 19.69 -3.57
N GLN A 149 -13.46 19.92 -2.63
CA GLN A 149 -14.91 19.79 -2.88
C GLN A 149 -15.37 20.67 -4.02
N LYS A 150 -14.74 21.83 -4.22
CA LYS A 150 -15.01 22.70 -5.38
C LYS A 150 -14.80 22.00 -6.73
N LEU A 151 -13.95 20.98 -6.82
CA LEU A 151 -13.76 20.21 -8.07
C LEU A 151 -15.03 19.46 -8.48
N TRP A 152 -15.81 18.98 -7.50
CA TRP A 152 -17.10 18.33 -7.77
C TRP A 152 -18.15 19.33 -8.24
N GLU A 153 -18.09 20.56 -7.72
CA GLU A 153 -18.97 21.66 -8.15
C GLU A 153 -18.63 22.15 -9.57
N PHE A 154 -17.34 22.30 -9.88
CA PHE A 154 -16.88 22.83 -11.18
C PHE A 154 -16.97 21.80 -12.31
N CYS A 155 -16.74 20.53 -12.02
CA CYS A 155 -16.73 19.46 -12.99
C CYS A 155 -17.60 18.29 -12.49
N PRO A 156 -18.93 18.47 -12.39
CA PRO A 156 -19.84 17.46 -11.84
C PRO A 156 -19.84 16.19 -12.68
N ASP A 157 -19.79 16.29 -13.99
CA ASP A 157 -19.88 15.18 -14.93
C ASP A 157 -18.53 14.46 -15.17
N ALA A 158 -17.43 14.98 -14.63
CA ALA A 158 -16.11 14.40 -14.82
C ALA A 158 -15.96 13.08 -14.06
N LYS A 159 -15.38 12.06 -14.70
CA LYS A 159 -14.90 10.85 -14.00
C LYS A 159 -13.72 11.19 -13.10
N LYS A 160 -13.79 10.85 -11.82
CA LYS A 160 -12.75 11.20 -10.84
C LYS A 160 -12.09 9.94 -10.27
N LEU A 161 -10.75 9.95 -10.26
CA LEU A 161 -9.94 8.92 -9.64
C LEU A 161 -9.08 9.56 -8.54
N GLY A 162 -9.41 9.28 -7.30
CA GLY A 162 -8.52 9.54 -6.18
C GLY A 162 -7.56 8.40 -5.98
N VAL A 163 -6.27 8.67 -5.84
CA VAL A 163 -5.26 7.67 -5.47
C VAL A 163 -4.62 8.04 -4.15
N THR A 164 -4.52 7.09 -3.22
CA THR A 164 -3.89 7.33 -1.90
C THR A 164 -3.26 6.05 -1.36
N ALA A 165 -2.27 6.19 -0.49
CA ALA A 165 -1.73 5.05 0.25
C ALA A 165 -2.60 4.71 1.47
N THR A 166 -3.27 5.70 2.03
CA THR A 166 -3.93 5.64 3.33
C THR A 166 -5.26 6.38 3.28
N PRO A 167 -6.38 5.69 3.01
CA PRO A 167 -7.72 6.27 3.07
C PRO A 167 -8.16 6.43 4.54
N TRP A 168 -7.47 7.30 5.28
CA TRP A 168 -7.71 7.55 6.70
C TRP A 168 -7.56 9.03 7.03
N ARG A 169 -8.34 9.49 8.03
CA ARG A 169 -8.27 10.86 8.54
C ARG A 169 -8.40 10.88 10.05
N MET A 170 -7.73 11.83 10.69
CA MET A 170 -7.74 11.96 12.15
C MET A 170 -9.11 12.30 12.73
N ASN A 171 -9.95 13.02 11.99
CA ASN A 171 -11.31 13.39 12.40
C ASN A 171 -12.36 12.32 12.10
N ASN A 172 -11.93 11.14 11.64
CA ASN A 172 -12.80 10.00 11.33
C ASN A 172 -13.85 10.24 10.22
N SER A 173 -13.80 11.37 9.52
CA SER A 173 -14.67 11.54 8.36
C SER A 173 -14.26 10.56 7.27
N GLY A 174 -15.22 9.79 6.79
CA GLY A 174 -15.02 8.88 5.66
C GLY A 174 -14.89 9.63 4.33
N PHE A 175 -14.71 8.86 3.28
CA PHE A 175 -14.57 9.36 1.91
C PHE A 175 -15.81 9.06 1.06
N ALA A 176 -16.77 8.27 1.55
CA ALA A 176 -17.98 7.88 0.84
C ALA A 176 -18.91 9.05 0.51
N GLN A 177 -18.66 10.24 1.07
CA GLN A 177 -19.39 11.48 0.73
C GLN A 177 -18.96 12.07 -0.62
N ILE A 178 -17.77 11.74 -1.10
CA ILE A 178 -17.16 12.32 -2.31
C ILE A 178 -16.71 11.27 -3.33
N PHE A 179 -16.55 10.02 -2.91
CA PHE A 179 -16.23 8.90 -3.78
C PHE A 179 -17.32 7.82 -3.69
N ASP A 180 -17.80 7.37 -4.83
CA ASP A 180 -18.90 6.40 -4.95
C ASP A 180 -18.41 4.97 -4.68
N ALA A 181 -17.13 4.71 -4.95
CA ALA A 181 -16.54 3.39 -4.77
C ALA A 181 -15.11 3.46 -4.23
N TYR A 182 -14.78 2.44 -3.44
CA TYR A 182 -13.44 2.17 -2.92
C TYR A 182 -12.90 0.90 -3.56
N ILE A 183 -11.65 0.97 -4.05
CA ILE A 183 -10.92 -0.16 -4.61
C ILE A 183 -9.64 -0.34 -3.79
N PRO A 184 -9.50 -1.41 -3.00
CA PRO A 184 -8.27 -1.73 -2.30
C PRO A 184 -7.25 -2.40 -3.21
N SER A 185 -5.96 -2.11 -3.02
CA SER A 185 -4.88 -2.94 -3.55
C SER A 185 -4.53 -4.09 -2.60
N MET A 186 -3.49 -4.84 -2.94
CA MET A 186 -2.85 -5.78 -2.01
C MET A 186 -2.34 -5.05 -0.76
N SER A 187 -2.18 -5.79 0.34
CA SER A 187 -1.59 -5.28 1.58
C SER A 187 -0.09 -4.97 1.43
N ILE A 188 0.46 -4.14 2.32
CA ILE A 188 1.93 -3.89 2.36
C ILE A 188 2.68 -5.22 2.52
N LYS A 189 2.18 -6.12 3.35
CA LYS A 189 2.73 -7.45 3.58
C LYS A 189 2.81 -8.26 2.28
N ASP A 190 1.74 -8.30 1.50
CA ASP A 190 1.71 -9.00 0.20
C ASP A 190 2.70 -8.39 -0.78
N PHE A 191 2.81 -7.05 -0.83
CA PHE A 191 3.79 -6.38 -1.67
C PHE A 191 5.23 -6.73 -1.29
N ILE A 192 5.53 -6.86 0.00
CA ILE A 192 6.86 -7.31 0.48
C ILE A 192 7.09 -8.76 0.10
N GLN A 193 6.15 -9.65 0.35
CA GLN A 193 6.26 -11.08 0.04
C GLN A 193 6.48 -11.35 -1.45
N LYS A 194 5.81 -10.55 -2.31
CA LYS A 194 6.01 -10.62 -3.77
C LYS A 194 7.26 -9.88 -4.26
N GLY A 195 8.06 -9.33 -3.36
CA GLY A 195 9.29 -8.62 -3.68
C GLY A 195 9.09 -7.27 -4.38
N TRP A 196 7.89 -6.69 -4.32
CA TRP A 196 7.60 -5.36 -4.86
C TRP A 196 7.94 -4.22 -3.91
N LEU A 197 7.99 -4.50 -2.59
CA LEU A 197 8.53 -3.63 -1.56
C LEU A 197 9.72 -4.32 -0.87
N ALA A 198 10.56 -3.55 -0.20
CA ALA A 198 11.70 -4.05 0.54
C ALA A 198 11.25 -4.70 1.85
N THR A 199 11.99 -5.71 2.29
CA THR A 199 11.91 -6.24 3.66
C THR A 199 12.42 -5.22 4.65
N TYR A 200 12.11 -5.40 5.93
CA TYR A 200 12.53 -4.45 6.95
C TYR A 200 12.84 -5.09 8.31
N GLN A 201 13.62 -4.36 9.10
CA GLN A 201 13.76 -4.55 10.54
C GLN A 201 13.15 -3.34 11.23
N TYR A 202 12.43 -3.59 12.31
CA TYR A 202 11.79 -2.53 13.10
C TYR A 202 12.29 -2.57 14.53
N TYR A 203 12.94 -1.50 14.94
CA TYR A 203 13.37 -1.27 16.31
C TYR A 203 12.53 -0.18 16.94
N SER A 204 12.10 -0.35 18.18
CA SER A 204 11.35 0.66 18.93
C SER A 204 11.82 0.76 20.37
N ILE A 205 11.58 1.91 20.99
CA ILE A 205 11.78 2.07 22.44
C ILE A 205 10.61 1.42 23.20
N PRO A 206 10.84 0.92 24.42
CA PRO A 206 9.80 0.32 25.24
C PRO A 206 8.65 1.28 25.55
N THR A 207 7.42 0.76 25.66
CA THR A 207 6.25 1.56 26.08
C THR A 207 6.40 2.09 27.52
N SER A 208 7.16 1.40 28.35
CA SER A 208 7.49 1.80 29.72
C SER A 208 8.45 2.98 29.81
N SER A 209 9.11 3.37 28.69
CA SER A 209 10.08 4.47 28.69
C SER A 209 9.47 5.80 29.14
N GLU A 210 10.27 6.62 29.81
CA GLU A 210 9.85 7.96 30.28
C GLU A 210 9.46 8.85 29.09
N LEU A 211 10.14 8.71 27.95
CA LEU A 211 9.83 9.48 26.76
C LEU A 211 8.43 9.17 26.21
N VAL A 212 8.06 7.88 26.08
CA VAL A 212 6.72 7.50 25.61
C VAL A 212 5.64 8.03 26.55
N LYS A 213 5.83 7.88 27.87
CA LYS A 213 4.91 8.42 28.89
C LYS A 213 4.77 9.95 28.80
N SER A 214 5.87 10.65 28.58
CA SER A 214 5.88 12.10 28.41
C SER A 214 5.16 12.53 27.14
N ILE A 215 5.38 11.86 26.01
CA ILE A 215 4.68 12.12 24.75
C ILE A 215 3.18 11.89 24.93
N GLU A 216 2.76 10.78 25.55
CA GLU A 216 1.34 10.48 25.79
C GLU A 216 0.66 11.45 26.76
N SER A 217 1.43 12.16 27.59
CA SER A 217 0.91 13.19 28.49
C SER A 217 0.60 14.53 27.79
N ILE A 218 1.09 14.76 26.56
CA ILE A 218 0.84 15.99 25.80
C ILE A 218 -0.66 16.14 25.50
N ARG A 219 -1.22 17.32 25.83
CA ARG A 219 -2.64 17.67 25.59
C ARG A 219 -2.79 18.85 24.63
N GLU A 220 -1.70 19.30 24.03
CA GLU A 220 -1.71 20.37 23.04
C GLU A 220 -1.68 19.80 21.63
N PHE A 221 -2.75 20.09 20.87
CA PHE A 221 -2.93 19.59 19.52
C PHE A 221 -3.08 20.74 18.53
N ASP A 222 -2.73 20.49 17.27
CA ASP A 222 -2.98 21.38 16.15
C ASP A 222 -4.44 21.27 15.63
N ILE A 223 -4.76 22.02 14.57
CA ILE A 223 -6.12 22.07 13.99
C ILE A 223 -6.51 20.71 13.40
N GLU A 224 -5.55 19.89 12.99
CA GLU A 224 -5.78 18.55 12.44
C GLU A 224 -5.92 17.49 13.55
N GLY A 225 -5.58 17.83 14.80
CA GLY A 225 -5.60 16.95 15.96
C GLY A 225 -4.28 16.22 16.22
N ASP A 226 -3.21 16.52 15.46
CA ASP A 226 -1.84 16.06 15.76
C ASP A 226 -1.22 16.88 16.88
N TYR A 227 -0.14 16.41 17.45
CA TYR A 227 0.60 17.16 18.48
C TYR A 227 1.10 18.48 17.94
N LYS A 228 0.99 19.56 18.74
CA LYS A 228 1.65 20.83 18.43
C LYS A 228 3.17 20.68 18.49
N ASN A 229 3.86 21.20 17.48
CA ASN A 229 5.32 21.14 17.42
C ASN A 229 6.00 21.77 18.63
N SER A 230 5.46 22.87 19.19
CA SER A 230 5.98 23.50 20.40
C SER A 230 5.98 22.56 21.61
N ALA A 231 4.89 21.81 21.81
CA ALA A 231 4.79 20.85 22.90
C ALA A 231 5.75 19.66 22.70
N LEU A 232 5.88 19.19 21.46
CA LEU A 232 6.82 18.11 21.12
C LEU A 232 8.29 18.53 21.34
N VAL A 233 8.68 19.74 20.97
CA VAL A 233 10.05 20.25 21.16
C VAL A 233 10.41 20.23 22.63
N ASN A 234 9.52 20.67 23.51
CA ASN A 234 9.77 20.68 24.96
C ASN A 234 10.04 19.27 25.53
N VAL A 235 9.43 18.24 24.94
CA VAL A 235 9.57 16.84 25.41
C VAL A 235 10.72 16.13 24.70
N CYS A 236 10.85 16.27 23.38
CA CYS A 236 11.71 15.43 22.55
C CYS A 236 13.04 16.10 22.16
N ASP A 237 13.19 17.45 22.25
CA ASP A 237 14.41 18.14 21.84
C ASP A 237 15.33 18.44 23.05
N THR A 238 15.64 17.42 23.82
CA THR A 238 16.62 17.53 24.92
C THR A 238 17.96 16.92 24.50
N SER A 239 19.06 17.36 25.17
CA SER A 239 20.39 16.80 24.89
C SER A 239 20.45 15.28 25.12
N LYS A 240 19.76 14.77 26.17
CA LYS A 240 19.66 13.35 26.48
C LYS A 240 19.00 12.58 25.31
N ILE A 241 17.86 13.06 24.79
CA ILE A 241 17.14 12.39 23.72
C ILE A 241 17.91 12.43 22.41
N ARG A 242 18.56 13.57 22.09
CA ARG A 242 19.42 13.65 20.90
C ARG A 242 20.63 12.69 20.97
N ALA A 243 21.22 12.51 22.15
CA ALA A 243 22.25 11.49 22.35
C ALA A 243 21.70 10.08 22.10
N GLN A 244 20.53 9.77 22.63
CA GLN A 244 19.86 8.46 22.38
C GLN A 244 19.51 8.24 20.90
N LEU A 245 19.15 9.31 20.15
CA LEU A 245 18.99 9.21 18.69
C LEU A 245 20.29 8.78 18.02
N TYR A 246 21.41 9.40 18.40
CA TYR A 246 22.73 9.06 17.85
C TYR A 246 23.16 7.65 18.27
N ASP A 247 23.01 7.28 19.53
CA ASP A 247 23.37 5.93 20.03
C ASP A 247 22.60 4.83 19.27
N SER A 248 21.31 5.04 18.99
CA SER A 248 20.52 4.10 18.21
C SER A 248 20.95 4.01 16.75
N TYR A 249 21.38 5.14 16.15
CA TYR A 249 21.98 5.17 14.83
C TYR A 249 23.32 4.42 14.81
N GLU A 250 24.22 4.75 15.74
CA GLU A 250 25.55 4.13 15.82
C GLU A 250 25.47 2.61 15.99
N LYS A 251 24.58 2.15 16.89
CA LYS A 251 24.41 0.71 17.20
C LYS A 251 23.81 -0.09 16.05
N ASN A 252 22.87 0.48 15.27
CA ASN A 252 22.05 -0.33 14.36
C ASN A 252 22.28 -0.03 12.88
N VAL A 253 22.72 1.19 12.52
CA VAL A 253 22.74 1.66 11.13
C VAL A 253 23.95 2.52 10.76
N LEU A 254 25.02 2.44 11.52
CA LEU A 254 26.24 3.22 11.27
C LEU A 254 26.72 3.07 9.82
N GLY A 255 26.97 4.20 9.16
CA GLY A 255 27.44 4.26 7.79
C GLY A 255 26.40 3.95 6.72
N LYS A 256 25.10 3.79 7.13
CA LYS A 256 24.00 3.58 6.19
C LYS A 256 23.36 4.88 5.78
N LYS A 257 22.79 4.86 4.56
CA LYS A 257 22.07 6.00 3.98
C LYS A 257 20.63 6.07 4.50
N GLY A 258 20.24 7.23 5.05
CA GLY A 258 18.93 7.30 5.69
C GLY A 258 18.29 8.67 5.79
N ILE A 259 17.06 8.66 6.32
CA ILE A 259 16.27 9.85 6.60
C ILE A 259 15.87 9.87 8.08
N ILE A 260 16.06 11.02 8.71
CA ILE A 260 15.57 11.30 10.06
C ILE A 260 14.39 12.27 9.97
N TYR A 261 13.25 11.91 10.54
CA TYR A 261 12.07 12.77 10.62
C TYR A 261 12.07 13.54 11.92
N SER A 262 12.24 14.85 11.85
CA SER A 262 12.34 15.75 13.01
C SER A 262 11.07 16.59 13.21
N ILE A 263 10.94 17.22 14.38
CA ILE A 263 9.75 17.97 14.82
C ILE A 263 9.71 19.36 14.20
N SER A 264 10.84 20.07 14.27
CA SER A 264 10.97 21.46 13.88
C SER A 264 12.30 21.70 13.21
N ARG A 265 12.46 22.88 12.64
CA ARG A 265 13.73 23.33 12.08
C ARG A 265 14.85 23.33 13.12
N GLU A 266 14.61 23.90 14.30
CA GLU A 266 15.58 23.94 15.40
C GLU A 266 15.97 22.53 15.83
N HIS A 267 14.98 21.64 16.02
CA HIS A 267 15.27 20.24 16.33
C HIS A 267 16.12 19.57 15.25
N SER A 268 15.86 19.85 13.96
CA SER A 268 16.66 19.31 12.86
C SER A 268 18.10 19.83 12.87
N GLU A 269 18.31 21.11 13.20
CA GLU A 269 19.64 21.73 13.36
C GLU A 269 20.39 21.11 14.54
N HIS A 270 19.73 20.92 15.68
CA HIS A 270 20.33 20.26 16.85
C HIS A 270 20.74 18.82 16.59
N ILE A 271 19.91 18.04 15.86
CA ILE A 271 20.27 16.67 15.42
C ILE A 271 21.50 16.72 14.51
N CYS A 272 21.52 17.61 13.52
CA CYS A 272 22.66 17.75 12.61
C CYS A 272 23.95 18.09 13.37
N LEU A 273 23.88 19.01 14.34
CA LEU A 273 25.05 19.37 15.17
C LEU A 273 25.57 18.16 15.95
N GLN A 274 24.69 17.40 16.60
CA GLN A 274 25.05 16.19 17.34
C GLN A 274 25.75 15.15 16.43
N TYR A 275 25.16 14.82 15.28
CA TYR A 275 25.71 13.81 14.38
C TYR A 275 27.00 14.27 13.69
N ARG A 276 27.10 15.54 13.29
CA ARG A 276 28.34 16.11 12.72
C ARG A 276 29.49 16.11 13.72
N SER A 277 29.21 16.35 15.01
CA SER A 277 30.25 16.26 16.03
C SER A 277 30.84 14.86 16.20
N CYS A 278 30.10 13.84 15.71
CA CYS A 278 30.52 12.45 15.66
C CYS A 278 31.03 12.03 14.27
N GLY A 279 31.22 12.98 13.34
CA GLY A 279 31.83 12.73 12.02
C GLY A 279 30.85 12.24 10.93
N VAL A 280 29.54 12.32 11.14
CA VAL A 280 28.53 11.88 10.17
C VAL A 280 28.26 12.97 9.13
N ALA A 281 28.23 12.60 7.85
CA ALA A 281 27.86 13.48 6.75
C ALA A 281 26.33 13.66 6.70
N ILE A 282 25.82 14.71 7.32
CA ILE A 282 24.39 14.94 7.54
C ILE A 282 23.99 16.37 7.20
N GLU A 283 22.84 16.54 6.55
CA GLU A 283 22.25 17.84 6.23
C GLU A 283 20.76 17.86 6.57
N ASN A 284 20.23 19.06 6.88
CA ASN A 284 18.80 19.24 7.08
C ASN A 284 18.12 19.97 5.93
N ILE A 285 16.87 19.61 5.69
CA ILE A 285 16.01 20.25 4.69
C ILE A 285 14.64 20.53 5.30
N ASP A 286 14.14 21.76 5.10
CA ASP A 286 12.83 22.21 5.51
C ASP A 286 12.09 23.00 4.40
N SER A 287 10.86 23.43 4.68
CA SER A 287 10.03 24.19 3.73
C SER A 287 10.62 25.56 3.36
N LYS A 288 11.51 26.13 4.18
CA LYS A 288 12.19 27.42 3.95
C LYS A 288 13.51 27.25 3.21
N THR A 289 14.03 26.03 3.08
CA THR A 289 15.26 25.77 2.32
C THR A 289 15.08 26.18 0.86
N PRO A 290 15.90 27.13 0.35
CA PRO A 290 15.79 27.60 -1.03
C PRO A 290 15.85 26.42 -2.04
N ALA A 291 15.03 26.47 -3.09
CA ALA A 291 14.91 25.37 -4.06
C ALA A 291 16.24 24.91 -4.63
N LYS A 292 17.14 25.84 -5.01
CA LYS A 292 18.49 25.52 -5.52
C LYS A 292 19.37 24.82 -4.49
N LEU A 293 19.28 25.20 -3.22
CA LEU A 293 20.03 24.54 -2.14
C LEU A 293 19.46 23.15 -1.87
N ARG A 294 18.13 23.04 -1.81
CA ARG A 294 17.43 21.75 -1.65
C ARG A 294 17.85 20.75 -2.74
N GLU A 295 17.88 21.21 -3.99
CA GLU A 295 18.30 20.37 -5.12
C GLU A 295 19.76 19.92 -4.98
N LYS A 296 20.67 20.81 -4.57
CA LYS A 296 22.08 20.46 -4.32
C LYS A 296 22.22 19.42 -3.21
N VAL A 297 21.52 19.58 -2.07
CA VAL A 297 21.58 18.63 -0.96
C VAL A 297 21.00 17.28 -1.37
N ILE A 298 19.87 17.27 -2.10
CA ILE A 298 19.27 16.03 -2.64
C ILE A 298 20.23 15.34 -3.60
N GLN A 299 20.92 16.09 -4.46
CA GLN A 299 21.87 15.50 -5.39
C GLN A 299 23.11 14.95 -4.65
N ALA A 300 23.65 15.66 -3.69
CA ALA A 300 24.75 15.20 -2.84
C ALA A 300 24.35 13.92 -2.07
N PHE A 301 23.13 13.87 -1.54
CA PHE A 301 22.60 12.68 -0.90
C PHE A 301 22.46 11.50 -1.87
N ARG A 302 21.99 11.73 -3.11
CA ARG A 302 21.92 10.69 -4.14
C ARG A 302 23.29 10.17 -4.53
N ASN A 303 24.29 11.04 -4.61
CA ASN A 303 25.67 10.68 -4.96
C ASN A 303 26.41 9.94 -3.84
N GLY A 304 25.90 10.00 -2.59
CA GLY A 304 26.59 9.46 -1.40
C GLY A 304 27.57 10.41 -0.75
N ASP A 305 27.57 11.71 -1.13
CA ASP A 305 28.37 12.75 -0.46
C ASP A 305 27.76 13.13 0.92
N ILE A 306 26.50 12.82 1.11
CA ILE A 306 25.72 12.97 2.36
C ILE A 306 25.08 11.64 2.67
N ASP A 307 25.27 11.16 3.89
CA ASP A 307 24.72 9.88 4.37
C ASP A 307 23.29 10.03 4.88
N ILE A 308 22.99 11.16 5.52
CA ILE A 308 21.72 11.37 6.21
C ILE A 308 21.10 12.71 5.84
N ILE A 309 19.79 12.69 5.56
CA ILE A 309 18.99 13.92 5.51
C ILE A 309 18.05 13.96 6.71
N VAL A 310 18.12 15.06 7.47
CA VAL A 310 17.11 15.39 8.49
C VAL A 310 16.01 16.20 7.83
N ASN A 311 14.78 15.76 7.98
CA ASN A 311 13.63 16.30 7.27
C ASN A 311 12.54 16.82 8.21
N VAL A 312 12.01 18.01 7.91
CA VAL A 312 10.84 18.58 8.58
C VAL A 312 9.70 18.66 7.56
N ASP A 313 8.79 17.68 7.59
CA ASP A 313 7.54 17.60 6.81
C ASP A 313 7.64 17.69 5.26
N ILE A 314 8.84 17.72 4.66
CA ILE A 314 8.97 17.84 3.19
C ILE A 314 8.97 16.48 2.50
N PHE A 315 9.66 15.48 3.07
CA PHE A 315 9.83 14.17 2.45
C PHE A 315 8.75 13.16 2.82
N SER A 316 7.69 13.60 3.48
CA SER A 316 6.51 12.74 3.69
C SER A 316 5.85 12.38 2.36
N GLU A 317 5.91 13.28 1.34
CA GLU A 317 5.29 13.09 0.04
C GLU A 317 6.22 13.56 -1.10
N GLY A 318 6.12 12.92 -2.29
CA GLY A 318 6.83 13.36 -3.49
C GLY A 318 8.33 13.09 -3.58
N PHE A 319 9.01 12.73 -2.50
CA PHE A 319 10.45 12.45 -2.52
C PHE A 319 10.72 11.03 -3.02
N ASP A 320 11.53 10.91 -4.07
CA ASP A 320 11.91 9.63 -4.67
C ASP A 320 13.41 9.36 -4.54
N CYS A 321 13.75 8.50 -3.59
CA CYS A 321 15.10 8.00 -3.35
C CYS A 321 15.00 6.54 -2.88
N PRO A 322 15.09 5.56 -3.79
CA PRO A 322 14.83 4.16 -3.45
C PRO A 322 15.99 3.48 -2.70
N ASP A 323 17.16 4.11 -2.65
CA ASP A 323 18.36 3.60 -1.99
C ASP A 323 18.48 3.95 -0.49
N ILE A 324 17.43 4.48 0.10
CA ILE A 324 17.34 4.72 1.55
C ILE A 324 17.39 3.37 2.28
N GLU A 325 18.38 3.17 3.15
CA GLU A 325 18.60 1.94 3.90
C GLU A 325 17.98 1.99 5.30
N PHE A 326 17.82 3.20 5.90
CA PHE A 326 17.13 3.33 7.17
C PHE A 326 16.21 4.55 7.24
N ILE A 327 15.22 4.44 8.11
CA ILE A 327 14.33 5.52 8.52
C ILE A 327 14.44 5.67 10.02
N GLN A 328 14.68 6.89 10.51
CA GLN A 328 14.68 7.18 11.94
C GLN A 328 13.56 8.16 12.29
N LEU A 329 12.67 7.73 13.17
CA LEU A 329 11.54 8.50 13.64
C LEU A 329 11.92 9.25 14.92
N ALA A 330 12.15 10.56 14.79
CA ALA A 330 12.45 11.46 15.91
C ALA A 330 11.29 12.44 16.17
N ARG A 331 10.18 12.28 15.46
CA ARG A 331 8.94 13.05 15.62
C ARG A 331 7.76 12.15 15.88
N PRO A 332 7.17 12.23 17.10
CA PRO A 332 5.90 11.56 17.37
C PRO A 332 4.76 12.19 16.55
N THR A 333 3.77 11.38 16.19
CA THR A 333 2.56 11.83 15.51
C THR A 333 1.35 11.01 15.93
N LYS A 334 0.16 11.61 15.87
CA LYS A 334 -1.12 10.90 15.99
C LYS A 334 -1.70 10.52 14.62
N SER A 335 -1.04 10.92 13.54
CA SER A 335 -1.49 10.66 12.17
C SER A 335 -0.91 9.34 11.63
N LEU A 336 -1.79 8.36 11.44
CA LEU A 336 -1.44 7.11 10.76
C LEU A 336 -0.92 7.36 9.34
N VAL A 337 -1.48 8.37 8.64
CA VAL A 337 -1.04 8.76 7.29
C VAL A 337 0.44 9.16 7.31
N LYS A 338 0.82 10.09 8.23
CA LYS A 338 2.22 10.53 8.36
C LYS A 338 3.14 9.36 8.66
N TYR A 339 2.76 8.50 9.63
CA TYR A 339 3.55 7.33 9.99
C TYR A 339 3.80 6.40 8.79
N ILE A 340 2.74 5.98 8.11
CA ILE A 340 2.84 5.05 6.96
C ILE A 340 3.59 5.69 5.79
N GLN A 341 3.44 6.98 5.54
CA GLN A 341 4.17 7.68 4.49
C GLN A 341 5.67 7.79 4.80
N GLN A 342 6.03 8.09 6.05
CA GLN A 342 7.43 8.18 6.50
C GLN A 342 8.13 6.83 6.37
N VAL A 343 7.59 5.78 6.96
CA VAL A 343 8.21 4.44 6.88
C VAL A 343 8.17 3.88 5.47
N GLY A 344 7.13 4.18 4.70
CA GLY A 344 6.98 3.76 3.30
C GLY A 344 8.09 4.27 2.36
N ARG A 345 8.82 5.33 2.75
CA ARG A 345 9.99 5.78 1.97
C ARG A 345 11.13 4.77 2.02
N GLY A 346 11.35 4.15 3.17
CA GLY A 346 12.35 3.09 3.34
C GLY A 346 11.95 1.78 2.70
N LEU A 347 10.65 1.49 2.59
CA LEU A 347 10.15 0.24 2.01
C LEU A 347 10.22 0.18 0.48
N ARG A 348 10.69 1.21 -0.21
CA ARG A 348 10.89 1.16 -1.66
C ARG A 348 11.91 0.10 -2.04
N LYS A 349 11.56 -0.73 -3.03
CA LYS A 349 12.45 -1.79 -3.53
C LYS A 349 13.65 -1.19 -4.27
N ASN A 350 14.85 -1.63 -3.90
CA ASN A 350 16.10 -1.37 -4.62
C ASN A 350 17.03 -2.58 -4.43
N GLY A 351 17.14 -3.44 -5.44
CA GLY A 351 17.85 -4.69 -5.31
C GLY A 351 17.32 -5.54 -4.14
N ASP A 352 18.21 -6.11 -3.35
CA ASP A 352 17.91 -6.90 -2.14
C ASP A 352 18.02 -6.09 -0.85
N LYS A 353 17.88 -4.77 -0.97
CA LYS A 353 17.91 -3.85 0.16
C LYS A 353 16.90 -4.27 1.23
N LYS A 354 17.34 -4.25 2.48
CA LYS A 354 16.52 -4.35 3.68
C LYS A 354 16.48 -2.98 4.37
N CYS A 355 15.31 -2.47 4.67
CA CYS A 355 15.18 -1.20 5.39
C CYS A 355 15.25 -1.41 6.90
N ILE A 356 15.95 -0.56 7.61
CA ILE A 356 15.95 -0.54 9.07
C ILE A 356 15.14 0.66 9.55
N ILE A 357 14.13 0.42 10.38
CA ILE A 357 13.28 1.47 10.96
C ILE A 357 13.66 1.61 12.43
N LEU A 358 14.13 2.79 12.80
CA LEU A 358 14.47 3.17 14.17
C LEU A 358 13.36 4.08 14.72
N ASP A 359 12.48 3.52 15.51
CA ASP A 359 11.37 4.21 16.15
C ASP A 359 11.80 4.73 17.54
N ASN A 360 12.43 5.88 17.57
CA ASN A 360 12.91 6.51 18.81
C ASN A 360 11.80 7.22 19.60
N VAL A 361 10.57 7.18 19.15
CA VAL A 361 9.43 7.91 19.74
C VAL A 361 8.23 7.03 20.03
N GLY A 362 8.37 5.71 19.90
CA GLY A 362 7.36 4.72 20.29
C GLY A 362 6.12 4.68 19.39
N MET A 363 6.27 4.93 18.08
CA MET A 363 5.16 4.86 17.12
C MET A 363 4.55 3.47 17.00
N TYR A 364 5.36 2.42 17.24
CA TYR A 364 4.89 1.04 17.28
C TYR A 364 3.75 0.83 18.29
N SER A 365 3.87 1.39 19.48
CA SER A 365 2.85 1.26 20.53
C SER A 365 1.49 1.80 20.09
N ARG A 366 1.50 2.83 19.24
CA ARG A 366 0.29 3.49 18.74
C ARG A 366 -0.25 2.86 17.45
N PHE A 367 0.60 2.60 16.48
CA PHE A 367 0.20 2.24 15.12
C PHE A 367 0.51 0.80 14.73
N GLY A 368 1.34 0.09 15.51
CA GLY A 368 1.86 -1.21 15.16
C GLY A 368 2.85 -1.17 14.00
N LEU A 369 3.07 -2.30 13.37
CA LEU A 369 3.98 -2.44 12.24
C LEU A 369 3.40 -1.82 10.96
N PRO A 370 4.27 -1.37 10.01
CA PRO A 370 3.79 -0.77 8.77
C PRO A 370 2.98 -1.74 7.89
N ASP A 371 3.26 -3.03 7.94
CA ASP A 371 2.61 -4.09 7.16
C ASP A 371 1.41 -4.75 7.87
N GLU A 372 1.02 -4.23 9.03
CA GLU A 372 -0.14 -4.72 9.75
C GLU A 372 -1.44 -4.51 8.94
N GLU A 373 -2.29 -5.52 8.95
CA GLU A 373 -3.59 -5.44 8.29
C GLU A 373 -4.48 -4.39 8.96
N ARG A 374 -5.02 -3.51 8.13
CA ARG A 374 -5.94 -2.45 8.56
C ARG A 374 -7.22 -2.53 7.75
N ASP A 375 -8.36 -2.32 8.39
CA ASP A 375 -9.65 -2.25 7.70
C ASP A 375 -9.84 -0.88 7.01
N TRP A 376 -9.14 -0.72 5.89
CA TRP A 376 -9.21 0.50 5.09
C TRP A 376 -10.60 0.80 4.56
N GLU A 377 -11.42 -0.22 4.37
CA GLU A 377 -12.80 -0.06 3.90
C GLU A 377 -13.69 0.58 4.97
N SER A 378 -13.57 0.18 6.23
CA SER A 378 -14.26 0.85 7.34
C SER A 378 -13.83 2.32 7.45
N PHE A 379 -12.56 2.62 7.26
CA PHE A 379 -12.09 4.02 7.24
C PHE A 379 -12.64 4.80 6.04
N PHE A 380 -12.82 4.17 4.88
CA PHE A 380 -13.46 4.79 3.72
C PHE A 380 -14.90 5.20 4.04
N TYR A 381 -15.66 4.35 4.71
CA TYR A 381 -17.05 4.69 5.11
C TYR A 381 -17.14 5.59 6.33
N GLY A 382 -16.05 5.78 7.10
CA GLY A 382 -16.07 6.50 8.37
C GLY A 382 -16.79 5.71 9.48
N GLU A 383 -16.93 4.39 9.33
CA GLU A 383 -17.55 3.50 10.30
C GLU A 383 -16.55 3.08 11.37
N GLU A 384 -16.97 3.19 12.64
CA GLU A 384 -16.29 2.54 13.75
C GLU A 384 -16.78 1.09 13.85
N LYS A 385 -16.10 0.13 13.21
CA LYS A 385 -16.29 -1.27 13.58
C LYS A 385 -15.39 -1.59 14.76
N GLU A 386 -16.00 -2.03 15.85
CA GLU A 386 -15.28 -2.75 16.90
C GLU A 386 -14.72 -4.04 16.27
N THR A 387 -13.50 -3.98 15.79
CA THR A 387 -12.80 -5.17 15.31
C THR A 387 -12.35 -5.97 16.53
N THR A 388 -13.06 -7.03 16.81
CA THR A 388 -12.78 -8.00 17.88
C THR A 388 -11.49 -8.80 17.71
N SER A 389 -10.63 -8.45 16.74
CA SER A 389 -9.40 -9.19 16.43
C SER A 389 -8.12 -8.38 16.29
N THR A 390 -8.16 -7.06 16.39
CA THR A 390 -6.96 -6.23 16.45
C THR A 390 -6.88 -5.52 17.79
N LYS A 391 -6.28 -6.18 18.78
CA LYS A 391 -5.81 -5.52 19.99
C LYS A 391 -4.86 -4.41 19.56
N GLY A 392 -5.33 -3.16 19.44
CA GLY A 392 -4.46 -2.05 19.14
C GLY A 392 -5.06 -0.80 18.51
N TYR A 393 -6.30 -0.82 18.05
CA TYR A 393 -6.93 0.39 17.51
C TYR A 393 -8.28 0.65 18.21
N SER A 394 -8.22 1.04 19.49
CA SER A 394 -9.37 1.66 20.17
C SER A 394 -9.20 3.16 20.11
N ARG A 395 -10.16 3.85 19.48
CA ARG A 395 -10.18 5.32 19.30
C ARG A 395 -10.40 6.10 20.60
N ASN A 396 -10.97 5.49 21.61
CA ASN A 396 -11.48 6.21 22.79
C ASN A 396 -10.68 6.01 24.09
N ASN A 397 -9.79 5.04 24.16
CA ASN A 397 -8.92 4.89 25.31
C ASN A 397 -7.54 4.51 24.79
N GLY A 398 -6.62 5.46 24.80
CA GLY A 398 -5.24 5.29 24.34
C GLY A 398 -4.43 4.26 25.14
N SER A 399 -4.95 3.05 25.26
CA SER A 399 -4.14 1.95 25.75
C SER A 399 -3.11 1.62 24.67
N LEU A 400 -1.86 1.93 24.98
CA LEU A 400 -0.70 1.53 24.21
C LEU A 400 -0.68 0.00 24.12
N ARG A 401 -0.16 -0.54 23.01
CA ARG A 401 0.11 -1.98 22.92
C ARG A 401 1.12 -2.34 23.99
N GLU A 402 0.73 -3.28 24.84
CA GLU A 402 1.70 -3.88 25.76
C GLU A 402 2.61 -4.79 24.93
N TYR A 403 3.90 -4.56 25.03
CA TYR A 403 4.86 -5.55 24.60
C TYR A 403 4.68 -6.78 25.49
N VAL A 404 4.77 -7.98 24.91
CA VAL A 404 5.04 -9.16 25.70
C VAL A 404 6.45 -8.98 26.22
N GLU A 405 6.57 -8.45 27.43
CA GLU A 405 7.84 -8.23 28.11
C GLU A 405 8.42 -9.61 28.46
N THR A 406 9.31 -10.07 27.62
CA THR A 406 10.29 -11.06 28.04
C THR A 406 11.48 -10.27 28.58
N ASP A 407 11.60 -10.20 29.90
CA ASP A 407 12.78 -9.76 30.68
C ASP A 407 13.37 -8.36 30.38
N LEU A 408 12.56 -7.31 30.48
CA LEU A 408 13.09 -5.95 30.53
C LEU A 408 13.08 -5.45 31.98
N SER A 409 14.27 -5.27 32.55
CA SER A 409 14.45 -4.57 33.83
C SER A 409 13.84 -3.16 33.72
N GLU A 410 13.06 -2.75 34.73
CA GLU A 410 12.52 -1.38 34.84
C GLU A 410 13.65 -0.38 34.63
N GLY A 411 13.47 0.56 33.67
CA GLY A 411 14.39 1.66 33.40
C GLY A 411 15.29 1.47 32.17
N ASN A 412 15.18 0.39 31.39
CA ASN A 412 15.95 0.26 30.16
C ASN A 412 15.31 1.08 29.03
N GLU A 413 16.00 2.15 28.59
CA GLU A 413 15.61 3.00 27.47
C GLU A 413 16.20 2.50 26.12
N GLU A 414 16.83 1.32 26.09
CA GLU A 414 17.40 0.76 24.86
C GLU A 414 16.32 0.32 23.88
N MET A 415 16.62 0.50 22.59
CA MET A 415 15.74 0.03 21.51
C MET A 415 15.70 -1.48 21.44
N ILE A 416 14.50 -2.01 21.20
CA ILE A 416 14.22 -3.43 21.08
C ILE A 416 13.88 -3.74 19.63
N LEU A 417 14.42 -4.85 19.13
CA LEU A 417 14.01 -5.39 17.83
C LEU A 417 12.60 -5.99 17.94
N ILE A 418 11.63 -5.30 17.36
CA ILE A 418 10.22 -5.73 17.33
C ILE A 418 9.96 -6.74 16.22
N GLN A 419 10.52 -6.50 15.04
CA GLN A 419 10.28 -7.31 13.86
C GLN A 419 11.53 -7.39 12.98
N ASN A 420 11.81 -8.60 12.49
CA ASN A 420 12.75 -8.85 11.42
C ASN A 420 12.00 -9.55 10.28
N LEU A 421 11.41 -8.77 9.38
CA LEU A 421 10.66 -9.33 8.26
C LEU A 421 11.61 -9.71 7.13
N GLU A 422 11.69 -11.01 6.87
CA GLU A 422 12.46 -11.59 5.77
C GLU A 422 11.51 -12.29 4.81
N ILE A 423 11.79 -12.16 3.52
CA ILE A 423 11.20 -13.07 2.55
C ILE A 423 11.90 -14.42 2.79
N PRO A 424 11.16 -15.51 3.04
CA PRO A 424 11.79 -16.82 3.05
C PRO A 424 12.59 -16.96 1.76
N LYS A 425 13.92 -17.09 1.86
CA LYS A 425 14.67 -17.52 0.70
C LYS A 425 14.03 -18.84 0.29
N VAL A 426 13.51 -18.91 -0.93
CA VAL A 426 13.35 -20.19 -1.57
C VAL A 426 14.79 -20.74 -1.57
N VAL A 427 15.09 -21.61 -0.62
CA VAL A 427 16.26 -22.44 -0.68
C VAL A 427 15.96 -23.25 -1.93
N GLU A 428 16.61 -22.93 -3.05
CA GLU A 428 16.94 -23.95 -4.00
C GLU A 428 17.78 -24.93 -3.19
N GLU A 429 17.10 -25.86 -2.50
CA GLU A 429 17.75 -27.09 -2.11
C GLU A 429 18.33 -27.61 -3.42
N VAL A 430 19.64 -27.52 -3.53
CA VAL A 430 20.39 -28.43 -4.38
C VAL A 430 20.00 -29.80 -3.84
N VAL A 431 18.95 -30.33 -4.42
CA VAL A 431 18.54 -31.71 -4.23
C VAL A 431 19.70 -32.48 -4.86
N GLU A 432 20.66 -32.88 -4.02
CA GLU A 432 21.42 -34.09 -4.35
C GLU A 432 20.37 -35.12 -4.75
N GLU A 433 20.48 -35.53 -6.01
CA GLU A 433 19.61 -36.54 -6.61
C GLU A 433 19.58 -37.81 -5.77
N THR A 434 18.75 -37.84 -4.74
CA THR A 434 18.11 -39.06 -4.33
C THR A 434 16.71 -39.03 -4.92
N SER A 435 16.58 -39.67 -6.05
CA SER A 435 15.40 -39.83 -6.87
C SER A 435 14.24 -40.42 -6.06
N THR A 436 13.45 -39.53 -5.43
CA THR A 436 12.01 -39.77 -5.29
C THR A 436 11.34 -38.76 -6.18
N VAL A 437 11.28 -39.07 -7.46
CA VAL A 437 10.46 -38.43 -8.45
C VAL A 437 9.02 -38.45 -7.92
N ILE A 438 8.55 -37.33 -7.39
CA ILE A 438 7.11 -37.12 -7.26
C ILE A 438 6.63 -37.02 -8.70
N PRO A 439 5.82 -37.98 -9.18
CA PRO A 439 5.44 -37.99 -10.58
C PRO A 439 4.71 -36.68 -10.90
N VAL A 440 5.23 -35.93 -11.85
CA VAL A 440 4.52 -34.84 -12.50
C VAL A 440 3.36 -35.50 -13.25
N ILE A 441 2.16 -35.37 -12.71
CA ILE A 441 0.95 -35.90 -13.35
C ILE A 441 0.55 -34.89 -14.43
N HIS A 442 0.73 -35.24 -15.69
CA HIS A 442 0.24 -34.48 -16.82
C HIS A 442 -1.30 -34.54 -16.88
N THR A 443 -1.94 -33.54 -17.44
CA THR A 443 -3.42 -33.51 -17.62
C THR A 443 -3.96 -34.75 -18.36
N GLU A 444 -3.15 -35.32 -19.20
CA GLU A 444 -3.49 -36.56 -19.92
C GLU A 444 -3.50 -37.79 -18.98
N ASP A 445 -2.65 -37.82 -17.97
CA ASP A 445 -2.56 -38.89 -16.98
C ASP A 445 -3.76 -38.93 -16.03
N LEU A 446 -4.41 -37.78 -15.79
CA LEU A 446 -5.64 -37.70 -15.02
C LEU A 446 -6.86 -38.33 -15.75
N TYR A 447 -6.84 -38.28 -17.07
CA TYR A 447 -7.92 -38.86 -17.89
C TYR A 447 -7.70 -40.35 -18.15
N THR A 448 -6.48 -40.87 -18.02
CA THR A 448 -6.13 -42.25 -18.36
C THR A 448 -6.22 -43.24 -17.20
N HIS A 449 -6.28 -42.81 -15.97
CA HIS A 449 -6.19 -43.71 -14.80
C HIS A 449 -7.46 -43.84 -13.96
N THR A 450 -8.56 -43.26 -14.36
CA THR A 450 -9.83 -43.44 -13.66
C THR A 450 -10.92 -43.86 -14.63
N THR A 451 -11.35 -45.09 -14.55
CA THR A 451 -12.52 -45.62 -15.22
C THR A 451 -13.82 -44.90 -14.83
N ASP A 452 -13.78 -43.97 -13.83
CA ASP A 452 -14.94 -43.37 -13.19
C ASP A 452 -14.85 -41.86 -13.00
N ASN A 453 -14.09 -41.10 -13.79
CA ASN A 453 -14.00 -39.61 -13.68
C ASN A 453 -13.74 -39.09 -12.23
N ILE A 454 -12.86 -39.77 -11.46
CA ILE A 454 -12.56 -39.44 -10.09
C ILE A 454 -11.16 -38.86 -9.99
N TYR A 455 -11.04 -37.58 -9.56
CA TYR A 455 -9.77 -36.89 -9.38
C TYR A 455 -9.40 -36.86 -7.90
N GLN A 456 -8.29 -37.52 -7.51
CA GLN A 456 -7.82 -37.52 -6.14
C GLN A 456 -6.81 -36.40 -5.89
N PHE A 457 -7.03 -35.62 -4.85
CA PHE A 457 -6.05 -34.64 -4.39
C PHE A 457 -5.93 -34.64 -2.86
N SER A 458 -4.73 -34.31 -2.40
CA SER A 458 -4.41 -34.19 -0.98
C SER A 458 -4.22 -32.73 -0.62
N ILE A 459 -5.04 -32.20 0.30
CA ILE A 459 -4.88 -30.85 0.82
C ILE A 459 -4.05 -30.93 2.10
N LYS A 460 -2.82 -30.41 2.07
CA LYS A 460 -2.01 -30.21 3.27
C LYS A 460 -2.32 -28.83 3.84
N SER A 461 -3.13 -28.75 4.88
CA SER A 461 -3.39 -27.52 5.62
C SER A 461 -3.44 -27.86 7.11
N LYS A 462 -2.89 -26.97 7.96
CA LYS A 462 -2.95 -27.11 9.43
C LYS A 462 -4.38 -27.11 9.97
N THR A 463 -5.33 -26.63 9.21
CA THR A 463 -6.77 -26.60 9.57
C THR A 463 -7.56 -27.77 9.03
N PHE A 464 -6.94 -28.67 8.27
CA PHE A 464 -7.54 -29.88 7.74
C PHE A 464 -6.87 -31.10 8.33
N ASN A 465 -7.56 -31.75 9.24
CA ASN A 465 -7.21 -33.12 9.60
C ASN A 465 -7.29 -34.01 8.36
N SER A 466 -6.13 -34.29 7.78
CA SER A 466 -5.77 -35.42 6.87
C SER A 466 -6.92 -36.19 6.18
N GLY A 467 -7.96 -35.51 5.72
CA GLY A 467 -8.99 -36.13 4.91
C GLY A 467 -8.59 -36.08 3.44
N LYS A 468 -8.68 -37.20 2.74
CA LYS A 468 -8.61 -37.21 1.29
C LYS A 468 -9.95 -36.75 0.73
N TYR A 469 -9.90 -35.75 -0.12
CA TYR A 469 -11.04 -35.33 -0.93
C TYR A 469 -10.70 -35.62 -2.39
N PHE A 470 -11.71 -35.94 -3.18
CA PHE A 470 -11.57 -36.10 -4.62
C PHE A 470 -12.71 -35.39 -5.34
N ILE A 471 -12.50 -35.04 -6.60
CA ILE A 471 -13.51 -34.44 -7.44
C ILE A 471 -14.09 -35.55 -8.31
N GLU A 472 -15.41 -35.68 -8.31
CA GLU A 472 -16.15 -36.58 -9.17
C GLU A 472 -16.93 -35.75 -10.20
N GLU A 473 -16.80 -36.08 -11.47
CA GLU A 473 -17.60 -35.52 -12.56
C GLU A 473 -18.67 -36.52 -12.98
N ASN A 474 -19.93 -36.08 -13.02
CA ASN A 474 -21.02 -36.88 -13.55
C ASN A 474 -21.93 -35.98 -14.39
N GLU A 475 -23.01 -36.56 -14.94
CA GLU A 475 -23.97 -35.87 -15.82
C GLU A 475 -24.60 -34.61 -15.18
N ASN A 476 -24.61 -34.53 -13.85
CA ASN A 476 -25.17 -33.40 -13.09
C ASN A 476 -24.12 -32.35 -12.71
N GLY A 477 -22.85 -32.54 -13.08
CA GLY A 477 -21.77 -31.59 -12.83
C GLY A 477 -20.60 -32.15 -12.02
N PHE A 478 -19.82 -31.26 -11.46
CA PHE A 478 -18.65 -31.59 -10.62
C PHE A 478 -19.02 -31.62 -9.15
N PHE A 479 -18.51 -32.62 -8.41
CA PHE A 479 -18.73 -32.76 -6.98
C PHE A 479 -17.41 -32.91 -6.25
N ILE A 480 -17.27 -32.24 -5.09
CA ILE A 480 -16.25 -32.62 -4.09
C ILE A 480 -16.80 -33.77 -3.25
N VAL A 481 -16.07 -34.84 -3.19
CA VAL A 481 -16.41 -36.04 -2.43
C VAL A 481 -15.40 -36.21 -1.29
N ASN A 482 -15.91 -36.41 -0.08
CA ASN A 482 -15.06 -36.77 1.06
C ASN A 482 -14.81 -38.29 1.01
N ALA A 483 -13.55 -38.69 0.86
CA ALA A 483 -13.16 -40.10 0.74
C ALA A 483 -13.53 -40.98 1.94
N ARG A 484 -13.72 -40.38 3.14
CA ARG A 484 -14.05 -41.15 4.36
C ARG A 484 -15.55 -41.45 4.50
N ASN A 485 -16.41 -40.52 4.13
CA ASN A 485 -17.83 -40.63 4.37
C ASN A 485 -18.68 -40.56 3.09
N GLN A 486 -18.06 -40.48 1.91
CA GLN A 486 -18.65 -40.44 0.58
C GLN A 486 -19.67 -39.29 0.39
N ASN A 487 -19.62 -38.27 1.27
CA ASN A 487 -20.50 -37.12 1.13
C ASN A 487 -20.08 -36.27 -0.06
N LYS A 488 -21.03 -36.02 -0.98
CA LYS A 488 -20.85 -35.26 -2.21
C LYS A 488 -21.39 -33.84 -2.05
N MET A 489 -20.64 -32.86 -2.54
CA MET A 489 -21.08 -31.49 -2.64
C MET A 489 -20.97 -31.01 -4.08
N LEU A 490 -22.08 -30.59 -4.65
CA LEU A 490 -22.15 -30.07 -6.02
C LEU A 490 -21.36 -28.77 -6.14
N LEU A 491 -20.58 -28.69 -7.19
CA LEU A 491 -19.74 -27.55 -7.51
C LEU A 491 -20.44 -26.68 -8.54
N THR A 492 -21.17 -25.69 -8.05
CA THR A 492 -21.86 -24.72 -8.89
C THR A 492 -21.13 -23.39 -8.93
N THR A 493 -21.45 -22.59 -9.93
CA THR A 493 -20.96 -21.21 -10.06
C THR A 493 -21.19 -20.40 -8.82
N ILE A 494 -20.14 -19.91 -8.17
CA ILE A 494 -20.31 -19.03 -7.02
C ILE A 494 -19.65 -17.70 -7.22
N LYS A 495 -20.45 -16.68 -6.93
CA LYS A 495 -19.95 -15.34 -6.65
C LYS A 495 -19.27 -15.36 -5.29
N THR A 496 -18.02 -14.88 -5.24
CA THR A 496 -17.26 -14.69 -4.04
C THR A 496 -18.02 -13.81 -3.06
N MET A 497 -18.40 -14.39 -1.92
CA MET A 497 -18.81 -13.59 -0.75
C MET A 497 -17.68 -13.59 0.27
N ARG A 498 -17.38 -12.44 0.86
CA ARG A 498 -16.46 -12.31 1.98
C ARG A 498 -16.86 -13.26 3.11
N GLY A 499 -15.89 -13.99 3.64
CA GLY A 499 -16.10 -14.86 4.78
C GLY A 499 -16.38 -16.32 4.47
N GLY A 500 -16.13 -16.70 3.30
CA GLY A 500 -15.57 -17.92 2.99
C GLY A 500 -16.35 -19.17 2.79
N VAL A 501 -16.96 -19.35 1.70
CA VAL A 501 -17.41 -20.67 1.23
C VAL A 501 -16.74 -20.97 -0.09
N ILE A 502 -16.29 -22.19 -0.30
CA ILE A 502 -15.70 -22.60 -1.55
C ILE A 502 -16.65 -23.44 -2.32
N ILE A 503 -16.83 -23.04 -3.49
CA ILE A 503 -17.53 -23.78 -4.51
C ILE A 503 -16.54 -23.94 -5.64
N ILE A 504 -16.40 -25.09 -6.17
CA ILE A 504 -15.69 -25.30 -7.43
C ILE A 504 -16.68 -25.09 -8.54
N GLN A 505 -16.34 -24.20 -9.44
CA GLN A 505 -17.08 -24.00 -10.66
C GLN A 505 -16.22 -24.39 -11.85
N LYS A 506 -16.80 -25.12 -12.78
CA LYS A 506 -16.32 -25.20 -14.16
C LYS A 506 -16.93 -24.04 -14.93
N GLU A 507 -16.12 -23.10 -15.38
CA GLU A 507 -16.56 -22.14 -16.39
C GLU A 507 -16.53 -22.80 -17.76
N PRO A 508 -17.63 -22.77 -18.55
CA PRO A 508 -17.71 -23.45 -19.85
C PRO A 508 -16.66 -22.98 -20.86
N THR A 509 -16.12 -21.79 -20.68
CA THR A 509 -15.21 -21.12 -21.64
C THR A 509 -13.75 -21.03 -21.18
N ARG A 510 -13.45 -21.30 -19.90
CA ARG A 510 -12.10 -21.26 -19.35
C ARG A 510 -11.79 -22.58 -18.66
N LYS A 511 -10.63 -23.15 -18.95
CA LYS A 511 -10.12 -24.35 -18.29
C LYS A 511 -9.61 -24.04 -16.88
N SER A 512 -10.40 -23.32 -16.08
CA SER A 512 -10.10 -22.95 -14.70
C SER A 512 -11.23 -23.39 -13.78
N PHE A 513 -10.85 -23.75 -12.53
CA PHE A 513 -11.79 -24.21 -11.52
C PHE A 513 -11.58 -23.41 -10.25
N THR A 514 -12.65 -22.90 -9.67
CA THR A 514 -12.64 -22.24 -8.36
C THR A 514 -13.14 -23.21 -7.31
N ILE A 515 -12.32 -23.54 -6.32
CA ILE A 515 -12.66 -24.48 -5.26
C ILE A 515 -13.21 -23.76 -4.03
N ILE A 516 -14.39 -24.11 -3.67
CA ILE A 516 -15.13 -23.56 -2.55
C ILE A 516 -15.31 -24.60 -1.46
N LYS A 517 -15.06 -24.28 -0.21
CA LYS A 517 -15.00 -25.15 0.90
C LYS A 517 -15.85 -24.84 2.10
N THR A 518 -16.05 -25.88 2.90
CA THR A 518 -16.60 -25.81 4.24
C THR A 518 -15.54 -25.86 5.32
N LEU A 519 -15.72 -25.14 6.44
CA LEU A 519 -14.75 -24.99 7.54
C LEU A 519 -14.52 -26.24 8.40
N SER A 520 -15.37 -27.22 8.34
CA SER A 520 -15.20 -28.50 9.05
C SER A 520 -15.95 -29.62 8.35
N ALA A 521 -15.53 -30.86 8.59
CA ALA A 521 -16.23 -32.06 8.09
C ALA A 521 -17.70 -32.12 8.55
N LYS A 522 -18.06 -31.52 9.66
CA LYS A 522 -19.45 -31.39 10.16
C LYS A 522 -20.28 -30.37 9.39
N THR A 523 -19.65 -29.43 8.68
CA THR A 523 -20.32 -28.34 7.94
C THR A 523 -20.57 -28.67 6.48
N ILE A 524 -20.15 -29.83 6.00
CA ILE A 524 -20.49 -30.29 4.62
C ILE A 524 -22.01 -30.45 4.48
N HIS A 525 -22.72 -30.72 5.55
CA HIS A 525 -24.19 -30.83 5.60
C HIS A 525 -24.92 -29.52 5.92
N SER A 526 -24.22 -28.44 6.27
CA SER A 526 -24.86 -27.16 6.53
C SER A 526 -24.82 -26.27 5.30
N SER A 527 -25.85 -25.47 5.10
CA SER A 527 -25.96 -24.48 4.01
C SER A 527 -24.87 -23.38 4.02
N LYS A 528 -23.88 -23.48 4.91
CA LYS A 528 -22.78 -22.53 5.06
C LYS A 528 -21.44 -23.14 4.68
N SER A 529 -21.17 -23.17 3.41
CA SER A 529 -19.88 -23.59 2.85
C SER A 529 -18.90 -22.42 2.79
N ARG A 530 -17.59 -22.64 2.84
CA ARG A 530 -16.56 -21.60 2.80
C ARG A 530 -15.54 -21.85 1.71
N ILE A 531 -15.10 -20.75 1.07
CA ILE A 531 -14.03 -20.81 0.06
C ILE A 531 -12.71 -21.22 0.73
N ILE A 532 -11.97 -22.21 0.17
CA ILE A 532 -10.66 -22.64 0.65
C ILE A 532 -9.54 -22.33 -0.32
N GLY A 533 -9.85 -21.99 -1.57
CA GLY A 533 -8.85 -21.65 -2.55
C GLY A 533 -9.38 -21.58 -3.97
N THR A 534 -8.52 -21.20 -4.86
CA THR A 534 -8.77 -21.10 -6.28
C THR A 534 -7.86 -22.07 -7.01
N LEU A 535 -8.42 -22.84 -7.92
CA LEU A 535 -7.67 -23.73 -8.80
C LEU A 535 -7.47 -23.02 -10.14
N HIS A 536 -6.23 -22.77 -10.50
CA HIS A 536 -5.87 -22.17 -11.77
C HIS A 536 -5.18 -23.20 -12.66
N LYS A 537 -5.56 -23.24 -13.94
CA LYS A 537 -4.85 -24.03 -14.93
C LYS A 537 -3.81 -23.17 -15.63
N GLU A 538 -2.53 -23.46 -15.40
CA GLU A 538 -1.39 -22.86 -16.08
C GLU A 538 -0.78 -23.90 -17.04
N GLY A 539 -1.18 -23.87 -18.30
CA GLY A 539 -0.77 -24.88 -19.28
C GLY A 539 -1.28 -26.27 -18.92
N LEU A 540 -0.38 -27.20 -18.60
CA LEU A 540 -0.68 -28.56 -18.14
C LEU A 540 -0.74 -28.70 -16.61
N LEU A 541 -0.54 -27.60 -15.86
CA LEU A 541 -0.54 -27.60 -14.41
C LEU A 541 -1.83 -27.02 -13.85
N LEU A 542 -2.40 -27.67 -12.84
CA LEU A 542 -3.45 -27.12 -12.00
C LEU A 542 -2.82 -26.65 -10.69
N ARG A 543 -2.81 -25.32 -10.49
CA ARG A 543 -2.31 -24.71 -9.26
C ARG A 543 -3.49 -24.36 -8.35
N PHE A 544 -3.48 -24.89 -7.13
CA PHE A 544 -4.45 -24.58 -6.09
C PHE A 544 -3.87 -23.56 -5.10
N THR A 545 -4.51 -22.42 -4.96
CA THR A 545 -4.17 -21.42 -3.95
C THR A 545 -5.19 -21.47 -2.83
N ALA A 546 -4.78 -21.92 -1.66
CA ALA A 546 -5.64 -21.96 -0.48
C ALA A 546 -5.88 -20.56 0.08
N LEU A 547 -7.15 -20.25 0.46
CA LEU A 547 -7.51 -19.03 1.17
C LEU A 547 -7.47 -19.32 2.69
N GLY A 548 -6.55 -18.69 3.42
CA GLY A 548 -6.46 -18.80 4.88
C GLY A 548 -5.15 -18.27 5.44
N LYS A 549 -5.11 -18.05 6.75
CA LYS A 549 -3.97 -17.48 7.50
C LYS A 549 -2.67 -18.30 7.48
N SER A 550 -2.67 -19.47 6.90
CA SER A 550 -1.47 -20.25 6.63
C SER A 550 -1.38 -20.49 5.14
N GLU A 551 -0.43 -19.84 4.53
CA GLU A 551 -0.03 -20.03 3.15
C GLU A 551 0.40 -21.48 2.95
N THR A 552 -0.49 -22.27 2.45
CA THR A 552 -0.14 -23.54 1.85
C THR A 552 -0.58 -23.46 0.40
N ASN A 553 0.34 -23.04 -0.44
CA ASN A 553 0.23 -23.28 -1.87
C ASN A 553 0.27 -24.79 -2.05
N VAL A 554 -0.85 -25.39 -2.29
CA VAL A 554 -0.92 -26.77 -2.72
C VAL A 554 -0.89 -26.75 -4.25
N THR A 555 0.28 -26.96 -4.78
CA THR A 555 0.41 -27.23 -6.21
C THR A 555 -0.08 -28.63 -6.46
N ILE A 556 -1.20 -28.76 -7.13
CA ILE A 556 -1.69 -30.04 -7.66
C ILE A 556 -1.16 -30.07 -9.09
N ASN A 557 -0.11 -30.84 -9.30
CA ASN A 557 0.35 -31.15 -10.64
C ASN A 557 -0.68 -32.11 -11.27
N VAL A 558 -1.32 -31.65 -12.32
CA VAL A 558 -2.33 -32.37 -13.09
C VAL A 558 -1.80 -32.59 -14.50
#